data_95224ee9e2452ae76a2fc78ba4dbd9b9
#
_entry.id   95224ee9e2452ae76a2fc78ba4dbd9b9
#
_cell.length_a   1.000
_cell.length_b   1.000
_cell.length_c   1.000
_cell.angle_alpha   90.00
_cell.angle_beta   90.00
_cell.angle_gamma   90.00
#
_symmetry.space_group_name_H-M   'P 1'
#
loop_
_entity.id
_entity.type
_entity.pdbx_description
1 polymer ?
#
loop_
_entity_poly.entity_id
_entity_poly.type
_entity_poly.pdbx_seq_one_letter_code
_entity_poly.pdbx_strand_id
1 'polypeptide(L)'
;EEIFEIADHNAIQRITSLKPEQLTVEEIRSLSQLEPFGAGNPEPVFAIENARVLEIRPLSEGVHTKLRVEVQGMTCDALLFRTPPERVSLQVGSVCHLMVRLSVNTFHNTSRVQMVVQDYRMSGLKQLRILSALHTYESYRRGEPQPAAIWQAITPTREECITVYKAVPQRGIQLSALMLTLYMQNINACKMRICIDIFCELGLMVQDVCEGSVAHLPGKKHVDLQASEILNQLQAKGK
;
A
#
# COMPACT_ATOMS: atom_id res chain seq x y z
N GLU A 1 19.45 8.49 1.09
CA GLU A 1 18.45 7.63 0.41
C GLU A 1 17.23 8.50 0.17
N GLU A 2 16.94 8.85 -1.10
CA GLU A 2 15.78 9.66 -1.44
C GLU A 2 14.51 8.85 -1.13
N ILE A 3 13.71 9.34 -0.19
CA ILE A 3 12.48 8.68 0.27
C ILE A 3 11.38 8.73 -0.82
N PHE A 4 11.44 9.74 -1.70
CA PHE A 4 10.55 9.92 -2.84
C PHE A 4 11.35 10.22 -4.11
N GLU A 5 11.11 9.45 -5.18
CA GLU A 5 11.54 9.80 -6.53
C GLU A 5 10.58 10.82 -7.13
N ILE A 6 11.10 11.96 -7.57
CA ILE A 6 10.30 12.98 -8.26
C ILE A 6 10.20 12.56 -9.74
N ALA A 7 9.00 12.18 -10.17
CA ALA A 7 8.75 11.70 -11.53
C ALA A 7 8.82 12.80 -12.60
N ASP A 8 8.94 14.07 -12.23
CA ASP A 8 8.94 15.19 -13.18
C ASP A 8 10.27 15.96 -13.09
N HIS A 9 11.14 15.76 -14.09
CA HIS A 9 12.48 16.35 -14.18
C HIS A 9 12.48 17.88 -14.40
N ASN A 10 11.31 18.50 -14.59
CA ASN A 10 11.19 19.94 -14.89
C ASN A 10 10.68 20.78 -13.72
N ALA A 11 10.25 20.19 -12.62
CA ALA A 11 9.84 20.93 -11.44
C ALA A 11 10.76 20.60 -10.27
N ILE A 12 11.72 21.46 -9.97
CA ILE A 12 12.48 21.40 -8.71
C ILE A 12 11.52 21.74 -7.58
N GLN A 13 10.70 20.77 -7.16
CA GLN A 13 9.96 20.89 -5.91
C GLN A 13 10.94 20.63 -4.78
N ARG A 14 11.18 21.65 -3.97
CA ARG A 14 11.97 21.48 -2.76
C ARG A 14 11.14 20.72 -1.74
N ILE A 15 11.44 19.42 -1.58
CA ILE A 15 10.87 18.62 -0.52
C ILE A 15 11.70 18.88 0.72
N THR A 16 11.09 19.40 1.75
CA THR A 16 11.73 19.64 3.05
C THR A 16 11.17 18.65 4.06
N SER A 17 12.04 17.92 4.76
CA SER A 17 11.62 17.10 5.90
C SER A 17 11.20 18.03 7.05
N LEU A 18 9.99 17.85 7.55
CA LEU A 18 9.45 18.62 8.68
C LEU A 18 9.56 17.83 9.98
N LYS A 19 10.02 18.53 11.00
CA LYS A 19 9.94 18.02 12.36
C LYS A 19 8.55 18.29 12.93
N PRO A 20 8.02 17.39 13.78
CA PRO A 20 6.68 17.56 14.35
C PRO A 20 6.45 18.86 15.10
N GLU A 21 7.48 19.38 15.76
CA GLU A 21 7.41 20.63 16.50
C GLU A 21 7.06 21.83 15.57
N GLN A 22 7.33 21.69 14.28
CA GLN A 22 7.05 22.70 13.24
C GLN A 22 5.63 22.60 12.67
N LEU A 23 4.85 21.58 13.06
CA LEU A 23 3.45 21.40 12.63
C LEU A 23 2.49 22.23 13.48
N THR A 24 2.81 23.50 13.73
CA THR A 24 1.95 24.42 14.46
C THR A 24 1.12 25.28 13.51
N VAL A 25 -0.04 25.74 13.97
CA VAL A 25 -0.92 26.61 13.18
C VAL A 25 -0.20 27.91 12.79
N GLU A 26 0.65 28.44 13.66
CA GLU A 26 1.40 29.69 13.44
C GLU A 26 2.44 29.50 12.35
N GLU A 27 3.22 28.43 12.42
CA GLU A 27 4.24 28.12 11.42
C GLU A 27 3.63 27.86 10.04
N ILE A 28 2.51 27.12 9.98
CA ILE A 28 1.85 26.87 8.70
C ILE A 28 1.23 28.15 8.13
N ARG A 29 0.69 29.04 8.95
CA ARG A 29 0.23 30.36 8.48
C ARG A 29 1.37 31.22 7.93
N SER A 30 2.58 31.12 8.46
CA SER A 30 3.72 31.87 7.95
C SER A 30 4.10 31.47 6.51
N LEU A 31 3.71 30.29 6.03
CA LEU A 31 3.92 29.87 4.63
C LEU A 31 3.17 30.79 3.65
N SER A 32 2.12 31.50 4.07
CA SER A 32 1.43 32.48 3.24
C SER A 32 2.32 33.64 2.79
N GLN A 33 3.44 33.88 3.48
CA GLN A 33 4.43 34.87 3.06
C GLN A 33 5.16 34.46 1.75
N LEU A 34 5.06 33.19 1.37
CA LEU A 34 5.61 32.68 0.11
C LEU A 34 4.66 32.85 -1.07
N GLU A 35 3.41 33.28 -0.82
CA GLU A 35 2.41 33.49 -1.87
C GLU A 35 2.72 34.75 -2.72
N PRO A 36 2.24 34.85 -3.98
CA PRO A 36 1.33 33.90 -4.63
C PRO A 36 2.06 32.67 -5.22
N PHE A 37 1.46 31.49 -5.07
CA PHE A 37 1.94 30.28 -5.70
C PHE A 37 1.49 30.18 -7.16
N GLY A 38 2.33 29.58 -8.02
CA GLY A 38 2.06 29.43 -9.44
C GLY A 38 3.19 28.73 -10.18
N ALA A 39 3.23 28.82 -11.50
CA ALA A 39 4.20 28.10 -12.34
C ALA A 39 5.67 28.39 -12.00
N GLY A 40 6.00 29.66 -11.63
CA GLY A 40 7.36 30.08 -11.23
C GLY A 40 7.65 29.98 -9.73
N ASN A 41 6.63 29.72 -8.91
CA ASN A 41 6.72 29.61 -7.46
C ASN A 41 5.75 28.53 -6.99
N PRO A 42 6.10 27.23 -7.11
CA PRO A 42 5.21 26.15 -6.73
C PRO A 42 4.98 26.12 -5.22
N GLU A 43 3.75 25.73 -4.82
CA GLU A 43 3.41 25.53 -3.42
C GLU A 43 4.36 24.51 -2.77
N PRO A 44 4.92 24.80 -1.60
CA PRO A 44 5.89 23.91 -0.96
C PRO A 44 5.28 22.56 -0.58
N VAL A 45 6.04 21.51 -0.81
CA VAL A 45 5.70 20.14 -0.44
C VAL A 45 6.66 19.66 0.63
N PHE A 46 6.12 18.98 1.63
CA PHE A 46 6.85 18.53 2.80
C PHE A 46 6.82 17.01 2.92
N ALA A 47 7.93 16.41 3.35
CA ALA A 47 8.01 15.01 3.70
C ALA A 47 7.76 14.83 5.21
N ILE A 48 6.79 14.01 5.54
CA ILE A 48 6.50 13.57 6.91
C ILE A 48 6.92 12.11 7.01
N GLU A 49 7.93 11.86 7.82
CA GLU A 49 8.49 10.53 7.96
C GLU A 49 7.86 9.76 9.13
N ASN A 50 7.71 8.43 8.93
CA ASN A 50 7.27 7.49 9.96
C ASN A 50 5.92 7.85 10.60
N ALA A 51 4.98 8.35 9.80
CA ALA A 51 3.62 8.58 10.22
C ALA A 51 2.90 7.24 10.45
N ARG A 52 2.35 7.02 11.66
CA ARG A 52 1.55 5.85 11.99
C ARG A 52 0.07 6.12 11.72
N VAL A 53 -0.56 5.29 10.92
CA VAL A 53 -1.99 5.40 10.64
C VAL A 53 -2.80 4.93 11.85
N LEU A 54 -3.58 5.81 12.46
CA LEU A 54 -4.46 5.53 13.58
C LEU A 54 -5.88 5.21 13.13
N GLU A 55 -6.34 5.84 12.04
CA GLU A 55 -7.70 5.71 11.56
C GLU A 55 -7.79 6.02 10.06
N ILE A 56 -8.73 5.37 9.38
CA ILE A 56 -9.05 5.60 7.96
C ILE A 56 -10.56 5.78 7.87
N ARG A 57 -11.01 6.94 7.39
CA ARG A 57 -12.42 7.26 7.22
C ARG A 57 -12.74 7.72 5.80
N PRO A 58 -13.90 7.32 5.25
CA PRO A 58 -14.41 7.93 4.04
C PRO A 58 -14.79 9.39 4.31
N LEU A 59 -14.62 10.23 3.29
CA LEU A 59 -15.04 11.62 3.27
C LEU A 59 -15.81 11.89 1.99
N SER A 60 -16.82 12.79 2.05
CA SER A 60 -17.65 13.16 0.88
C SER A 60 -18.20 11.92 0.15
N GLU A 61 -19.04 11.14 0.84
CA GLU A 61 -19.69 9.93 0.32
C GLU A 61 -18.71 8.87 -0.23
N GLY A 62 -17.49 8.86 0.30
CA GLY A 62 -16.46 7.88 -0.09
C GLY A 62 -15.58 8.29 -1.27
N VAL A 63 -15.76 9.49 -1.84
CA VAL A 63 -14.90 9.99 -2.94
C VAL A 63 -13.49 10.31 -2.47
N HIS A 64 -13.33 10.66 -1.19
CA HIS A 64 -12.05 11.03 -0.58
C HIS A 64 -11.79 10.18 0.66
N THR A 65 -10.54 10.12 1.09
CA THR A 65 -10.16 9.46 2.34
C THR A 65 -9.53 10.46 3.31
N LYS A 66 -9.96 10.39 4.56
CA LYS A 66 -9.32 11.06 5.68
C LYS A 66 -8.57 10.03 6.50
N LEU A 67 -7.28 10.23 6.63
CA LEU A 67 -6.43 9.49 7.56
C LEU A 67 -6.28 10.32 8.84
N ARG A 68 -6.27 9.66 9.97
CA ARG A 68 -5.74 10.18 11.21
C ARG A 68 -4.39 9.53 11.43
N VAL A 69 -3.34 10.32 11.52
CA VAL A 69 -1.97 9.83 11.66
C VAL A 69 -1.31 10.38 12.91
N GLU A 70 -0.44 9.57 13.50
CA GLU A 70 0.45 9.98 14.58
C GLU A 70 1.85 10.18 14.01
N VAL A 71 2.43 11.33 14.29
CA VAL A 71 3.81 11.69 13.92
C VAL A 71 4.53 12.11 15.19
N GLN A 72 5.44 11.27 15.68
CA GLN A 72 6.25 11.51 16.90
C GLN A 72 5.39 11.97 18.11
N GLY A 73 4.27 11.31 18.35
CA GLY A 73 3.36 11.62 19.47
C GLY A 73 2.30 12.68 19.19
N MET A 74 2.37 13.39 18.06
CA MET A 74 1.34 14.34 17.65
C MET A 74 0.36 13.70 16.67
N THR A 75 -0.93 13.95 16.85
CA THR A 75 -1.99 13.44 15.97
C THR A 75 -2.42 14.53 14.99
N CYS A 76 -2.38 14.20 13.69
CA CYS A 76 -2.76 15.09 12.60
C CYS A 76 -3.78 14.43 11.67
N ASP A 77 -4.58 15.27 10.98
CA ASP A 77 -5.47 14.85 9.92
C ASP A 77 -4.76 14.95 8.56
N ALA A 78 -4.79 13.88 7.77
CA ALA A 78 -4.21 13.81 6.44
C ALA A 78 -5.29 13.43 5.41
N LEU A 79 -5.48 14.24 4.38
CA LEU A 79 -6.52 14.07 3.38
C LEU A 79 -5.96 13.57 2.07
N LEU A 80 -6.54 12.48 1.55
CA LEU A 80 -6.31 12.00 0.19
C LEU A 80 -7.53 12.38 -0.66
N PHE A 81 -7.38 13.42 -1.48
CA PHE A 81 -8.42 13.84 -2.39
C PHE A 81 -8.54 12.87 -3.59
N ARG A 82 -9.77 12.65 -4.05
CA ARG A 82 -10.12 11.75 -5.17
C ARG A 82 -9.57 10.32 -5.03
N THR A 83 -9.35 9.90 -3.79
CA THR A 83 -8.88 8.56 -3.46
C THR A 83 -9.85 7.95 -2.46
N PRO A 84 -10.76 7.07 -2.91
CA PRO A 84 -11.68 6.39 -2.02
C PRO A 84 -10.92 5.40 -1.12
N PRO A 85 -11.45 5.06 0.08
CA PRO A 85 -10.77 4.18 1.05
C PRO A 85 -10.34 2.83 0.47
N GLU A 86 -11.09 2.29 -0.48
CA GLU A 86 -10.79 1.01 -1.12
C GLU A 86 -9.51 1.05 -1.98
N ARG A 87 -9.10 2.24 -2.42
CA ARG A 87 -7.87 2.46 -3.19
C ARG A 87 -6.66 2.81 -2.31
N VAL A 88 -6.88 3.04 -1.02
CA VAL A 88 -5.80 3.32 -0.08
C VAL A 88 -5.16 2.01 0.34
N SER A 89 -3.88 1.82 0.03
CA SER A 89 -3.12 0.63 0.40
C SER A 89 -2.62 0.62 1.84
N LEU A 90 -2.88 1.69 2.62
CA LEU A 90 -2.57 1.77 4.04
C LEU A 90 -3.67 1.11 4.87
N GLN A 91 -3.28 0.58 6.03
CA GLN A 91 -4.19 0.04 7.04
C GLN A 91 -3.94 0.72 8.38
N VAL A 92 -4.91 0.64 9.29
CA VAL A 92 -4.71 1.07 10.68
C VAL A 92 -3.52 0.31 11.28
N GLY A 93 -2.59 1.04 11.88
CA GLY A 93 -1.31 0.52 12.40
C GLY A 93 -0.15 0.57 11.41
N SER A 94 -0.39 0.79 10.10
CA SER A 94 0.69 0.98 9.11
C SER A 94 1.54 2.18 9.48
N VAL A 95 2.86 2.06 9.27
CA VAL A 95 3.80 3.19 9.30
C VAL A 95 4.15 3.56 7.88
N CYS A 96 4.04 4.84 7.54
CA CYS A 96 4.27 5.35 6.20
C CYS A 96 5.03 6.68 6.21
N HIS A 97 5.58 7.02 5.06
CA HIS A 97 6.08 8.35 4.76
C HIS A 97 5.04 9.05 3.90
N LEU A 98 4.74 10.30 4.20
CA LEU A 98 3.75 11.09 3.49
C LEU A 98 4.45 12.27 2.81
N MET A 99 4.10 12.53 1.57
CA MET A 99 4.41 13.77 0.87
C MET A 99 3.16 14.64 0.88
N VAL A 100 3.23 15.79 1.55
CA VAL A 100 2.05 16.60 1.87
C VAL A 100 2.24 18.06 1.53
N ARG A 101 1.13 18.73 1.18
CA ARG A 101 0.99 20.19 1.33
C ARG A 101 0.32 20.45 2.66
N LEU A 102 0.67 21.58 3.29
CA LEU A 102 0.17 21.95 4.60
C LEU A 102 -0.80 23.13 4.48
N SER A 103 -1.90 23.03 5.18
CA SER A 103 -2.90 24.09 5.27
C SER A 103 -3.45 24.20 6.69
N VAL A 104 -4.08 25.33 6.99
CA VAL A 104 -4.81 25.51 8.25
C VAL A 104 -6.30 25.43 7.96
N ASN A 105 -6.96 24.44 8.54
CA ASN A 105 -8.42 24.33 8.50
C ASN A 105 -9.00 25.01 9.76
N THR A 106 -9.89 25.97 9.56
CA THR A 106 -10.60 26.65 10.65
C THR A 106 -12.07 26.24 10.62
N PHE A 107 -12.52 25.54 11.65
CA PHE A 107 -13.89 25.10 11.80
C PHE A 107 -14.37 25.41 13.23
N HIS A 108 -15.53 26.05 13.38
CA HIS A 108 -16.08 26.50 14.66
C HIS A 108 -15.05 27.20 15.56
N ASN A 109 -14.36 28.22 15.04
CA ASN A 109 -13.29 28.97 15.72
C ASN A 109 -12.09 28.14 16.22
N THR A 110 -11.99 26.89 15.81
CA THR A 110 -10.82 26.04 16.10
C THR A 110 -9.99 25.89 14.85
N SER A 111 -8.74 26.35 14.89
CA SER A 111 -7.77 26.17 13.80
C SER A 111 -6.92 24.93 14.06
N ARG A 112 -6.77 24.09 13.03
CA ARG A 112 -5.93 22.89 13.08
C ARG A 112 -5.12 22.76 11.81
N VAL A 113 -3.90 22.23 11.94
CA VAL A 113 -3.08 21.88 10.80
C VAL A 113 -3.72 20.71 10.08
N GLN A 114 -3.81 20.80 8.76
CA GLN A 114 -4.33 19.78 7.87
C GLN A 114 -3.27 19.48 6.82
N MET A 115 -2.99 18.20 6.61
CA MET A 115 -2.11 17.70 5.57
C MET A 115 -2.94 17.32 4.34
N VAL A 116 -2.56 17.80 3.17
CA VAL A 116 -3.11 17.35 1.88
C VAL A 116 -2.08 16.42 1.25
N VAL A 117 -2.36 15.12 1.29
CA VAL A 117 -1.43 14.10 0.81
C VAL A 117 -1.34 14.16 -0.71
N GLN A 118 -0.12 14.29 -1.22
CA GLN A 118 0.20 14.26 -2.64
C GLN A 118 0.65 12.85 -3.05
N ASP A 119 1.44 12.19 -2.19
CA ASP A 119 1.88 10.82 -2.34
C ASP A 119 2.17 10.20 -0.97
N TYR A 120 2.21 8.87 -0.89
CA TYR A 120 2.60 8.16 0.32
C TYR A 120 3.31 6.85 0.00
N ARG A 121 4.22 6.44 0.88
CA ARG A 121 4.93 5.15 0.81
C ARG A 121 4.93 4.48 2.16
N MET A 122 4.69 3.18 2.19
CA MET A 122 4.82 2.41 3.43
C MET A 122 6.28 2.35 3.86
N SER A 123 6.53 2.63 5.14
CA SER A 123 7.85 2.48 5.75
C SER A 123 8.25 1.00 5.79
N GLY A 124 9.55 0.74 5.57
CA GLY A 124 10.10 -0.63 5.61
C GLY A 124 9.84 -1.48 4.36
N LEU A 125 9.14 -0.95 3.34
CA LEU A 125 9.01 -1.65 2.06
C LEU A 125 10.34 -1.67 1.31
N LYS A 126 10.88 -2.87 1.11
CA LYS A 126 12.05 -3.07 0.22
C LYS A 126 11.55 -3.27 -1.20
N GLN A 127 11.40 -2.18 -1.95
CA GLN A 127 10.84 -2.18 -3.31
C GLN A 127 11.55 -3.20 -4.23
N LEU A 128 12.87 -3.28 -4.17
CA LEU A 128 13.64 -4.27 -4.94
C LEU A 128 13.24 -5.71 -4.64
N ARG A 129 12.91 -6.03 -3.37
CA ARG A 129 12.44 -7.38 -3.00
C ARG A 129 11.06 -7.67 -3.58
N ILE A 130 10.18 -6.68 -3.61
CA ILE A 130 8.85 -6.83 -4.20
C ILE A 130 8.98 -7.05 -5.70
N LEU A 131 9.76 -6.21 -6.39
CA LEU A 131 9.99 -6.34 -7.84
C LEU A 131 10.65 -7.67 -8.20
N SER A 132 11.67 -8.10 -7.44
CA SER A 132 12.31 -9.40 -7.63
C SER A 132 11.31 -10.56 -7.44
N ALA A 133 10.44 -10.50 -6.43
CA ALA A 133 9.43 -11.52 -6.20
C ALA A 133 8.39 -11.58 -7.32
N LEU A 134 7.96 -10.42 -7.85
CA LEU A 134 7.05 -10.34 -8.99
C LEU A 134 7.70 -10.89 -10.26
N HIS A 135 8.96 -10.54 -10.52
CA HIS A 135 9.72 -11.09 -11.64
C HIS A 135 9.85 -12.63 -11.53
N THR A 136 10.11 -13.15 -10.33
CA THR A 136 10.16 -14.61 -10.11
C THR A 136 8.81 -15.27 -10.41
N TYR A 137 7.69 -14.62 -10.02
CA TYR A 137 6.36 -15.11 -10.36
C TYR A 137 6.10 -15.11 -11.87
N GLU A 138 6.50 -14.08 -12.58
CA GLU A 138 6.35 -14.00 -14.05
C GLU A 138 7.19 -15.08 -14.76
N SER A 139 8.43 -15.30 -14.32
CA SER A 139 9.28 -16.37 -14.82
C SER A 139 8.65 -17.76 -14.59
N TYR A 140 8.06 -17.97 -13.41
CA TYR A 140 7.28 -19.16 -13.12
C TYR A 140 6.10 -19.33 -14.10
N ARG A 141 5.31 -18.28 -14.30
CA ARG A 141 4.15 -18.28 -15.22
C ARG A 141 4.54 -18.57 -16.68
N ARG A 142 5.71 -18.13 -17.11
CA ARG A 142 6.26 -18.42 -18.45
C ARG A 142 6.87 -19.82 -18.57
N GLY A 143 6.91 -20.59 -17.47
CA GLY A 143 7.49 -21.93 -17.45
C GLY A 143 9.02 -21.95 -17.58
N GLU A 144 9.69 -20.83 -17.27
CA GLU A 144 11.14 -20.73 -17.33
C GLU A 144 11.80 -21.68 -16.31
N PRO A 145 12.88 -22.40 -16.70
CA PRO A 145 13.59 -23.27 -15.80
C PRO A 145 14.20 -22.48 -14.64
N GLN A 146 13.99 -22.95 -13.42
CA GLN A 146 14.49 -22.33 -12.20
C GLN A 146 15.29 -23.38 -11.39
N PRO A 147 16.31 -22.96 -10.62
CA PRO A 147 16.99 -23.84 -9.66
C PRO A 147 16.00 -24.44 -8.63
N ALA A 148 16.28 -25.67 -8.15
CA ALA A 148 15.44 -26.33 -7.13
C ALA A 148 15.22 -25.45 -5.88
N ALA A 149 16.23 -24.72 -5.44
CA ALA A 149 16.14 -23.80 -4.32
C ALA A 149 15.08 -22.69 -4.53
N ILE A 150 14.90 -22.20 -5.77
CA ILE A 150 13.86 -21.21 -6.10
C ILE A 150 12.49 -21.89 -6.03
N TRP A 151 12.32 -23.10 -6.59
CA TRP A 151 11.06 -23.85 -6.49
C TRP A 151 10.64 -24.07 -5.05
N GLN A 152 11.58 -24.46 -4.16
CA GLN A 152 11.31 -24.58 -2.73
C GLN A 152 10.89 -23.23 -2.10
N ALA A 153 11.60 -22.17 -2.44
CA ALA A 153 11.35 -20.83 -1.87
C ALA A 153 10.00 -20.23 -2.27
N ILE A 154 9.51 -20.52 -3.49
CA ILE A 154 8.22 -20.00 -3.98
C ILE A 154 7.03 -20.92 -3.66
N THR A 155 7.25 -22.18 -3.30
CA THR A 155 6.19 -23.11 -2.93
C THR A 155 5.57 -22.64 -1.60
N PRO A 156 4.27 -22.30 -1.56
CA PRO A 156 3.66 -21.87 -0.33
C PRO A 156 3.40 -23.04 0.63
N THR A 157 3.57 -22.78 1.90
CA THR A 157 3.15 -23.71 2.96
C THR A 157 1.63 -23.62 3.17
N ARG A 158 1.07 -24.63 3.86
CA ARG A 158 -0.35 -24.62 4.23
C ARG A 158 -0.72 -23.41 5.08
N GLU A 159 0.15 -23.01 5.98
CA GLU A 159 -0.05 -21.84 6.86
C GLU A 159 -0.05 -20.54 6.06
N GLU A 160 0.87 -20.39 5.11
CA GLU A 160 0.91 -19.26 4.21
C GLU A 160 -0.36 -19.19 3.33
N CYS A 161 -0.82 -20.32 2.80
CA CYS A 161 -2.10 -20.37 2.08
C CYS A 161 -3.27 -19.91 2.94
N ILE A 162 -3.37 -20.37 4.19
CA ILE A 162 -4.43 -19.97 5.13
C ILE A 162 -4.34 -18.44 5.40
N THR A 163 -3.15 -17.92 5.56
CA THR A 163 -2.92 -16.49 5.82
C THR A 163 -3.38 -15.65 4.63
N VAL A 164 -2.98 -16.03 3.41
CA VAL A 164 -3.41 -15.35 2.18
C VAL A 164 -4.93 -15.42 2.02
N TYR A 165 -5.52 -16.61 2.25
CA TYR A 165 -6.98 -16.79 2.14
C TYR A 165 -7.75 -15.88 3.08
N LYS A 166 -7.33 -15.77 4.34
CA LYS A 166 -7.98 -14.93 5.35
C LYS A 166 -7.78 -13.42 5.11
N ALA A 167 -6.70 -13.04 4.43
CA ALA A 167 -6.39 -11.65 4.14
C ALA A 167 -7.28 -11.05 3.04
N VAL A 168 -7.96 -11.88 2.23
CA VAL A 168 -8.91 -11.41 1.22
C VAL A 168 -10.28 -11.22 1.89
N PRO A 169 -10.84 -10.00 1.91
CA PRO A 169 -12.18 -9.76 2.44
C PRO A 169 -13.27 -10.27 1.50
N GLN A 170 -14.47 -10.52 2.04
CA GLN A 170 -15.62 -11.03 1.25
C GLN A 170 -15.98 -10.13 0.05
N ARG A 171 -15.82 -8.82 0.19
CA ARG A 171 -16.05 -7.82 -0.86
C ARG A 171 -14.97 -7.73 -1.94
N GLY A 172 -13.89 -8.53 -1.79
CA GLY A 172 -12.71 -8.45 -2.63
C GLY A 172 -11.71 -7.37 -2.20
N ILE A 173 -10.53 -7.42 -2.80
CA ILE A 173 -9.42 -6.50 -2.51
C ILE A 173 -8.56 -6.31 -3.76
N GLN A 174 -7.97 -5.13 -3.91
CA GLN A 174 -6.95 -4.88 -4.92
C GLN A 174 -5.68 -5.69 -4.63
N LEU A 175 -5.09 -6.30 -5.65
CA LEU A 175 -3.88 -7.12 -5.50
C LEU A 175 -2.70 -6.35 -4.91
N SER A 176 -2.58 -5.05 -5.24
CA SER A 176 -1.57 -4.17 -4.66
C SER A 176 -1.76 -3.99 -3.15
N ALA A 177 -2.99 -3.77 -2.70
CA ALA A 177 -3.31 -3.65 -1.29
C ALA A 177 -3.10 -4.97 -0.53
N LEU A 178 -3.52 -6.11 -1.12
CA LEU A 178 -3.27 -7.43 -0.56
C LEU A 178 -1.78 -7.72 -0.43
N MET A 179 -0.98 -7.39 -1.45
CA MET A 179 0.47 -7.57 -1.44
C MET A 179 1.13 -6.82 -0.29
N LEU A 180 0.74 -5.56 -0.05
CA LEU A 180 1.29 -4.76 1.04
C LEU A 180 0.90 -5.33 2.41
N THR A 181 -0.36 -5.77 2.56
CA THR A 181 -0.84 -6.42 3.79
C THR A 181 -0.02 -7.67 4.12
N LEU A 182 0.22 -8.52 3.12
CA LEU A 182 0.92 -9.79 3.30
C LEU A 182 2.43 -9.62 3.42
N TYR A 183 3.00 -8.57 2.80
CA TYR A 183 4.41 -8.23 2.96
C TYR A 183 4.78 -7.99 4.43
N MET A 184 3.90 -7.31 5.18
CA MET A 184 4.08 -7.10 6.63
C MET A 184 3.97 -8.38 7.44
N GLN A 185 3.41 -9.45 6.88
CA GLN A 185 3.32 -10.79 7.46
C GLN A 185 4.39 -11.75 6.92
N ASN A 186 5.45 -11.23 6.30
CA ASN A 186 6.56 -11.96 5.68
C ASN A 186 6.16 -12.89 4.51
N ILE A 187 5.02 -12.65 3.89
CA ILE A 187 4.62 -13.35 2.66
C ILE A 187 5.00 -12.46 1.47
N ASN A 188 5.91 -12.94 0.64
CA ASN A 188 6.35 -12.17 -0.52
C ASN A 188 5.32 -12.20 -1.67
N ALA A 189 5.45 -11.26 -2.61
CA ALA A 189 4.52 -11.10 -3.73
C ALA A 189 4.41 -12.33 -4.62
N CYS A 190 5.49 -13.11 -4.82
CA CYS A 190 5.47 -14.34 -5.60
C CYS A 190 4.57 -15.39 -4.93
N LYS A 191 4.79 -15.70 -3.64
CA LYS A 191 3.97 -16.66 -2.90
C LYS A 191 2.50 -16.24 -2.83
N MET A 192 2.23 -14.94 -2.60
CA MET A 192 0.87 -14.42 -2.64
C MET A 192 0.18 -14.73 -3.97
N ARG A 193 0.83 -14.43 -5.09
CA ARG A 193 0.28 -14.65 -6.44
C ARG A 193 0.04 -16.14 -6.70
N ILE A 194 0.97 -17.00 -6.32
CA ILE A 194 0.83 -18.46 -6.44
C ILE A 194 -0.34 -18.97 -5.59
N CYS A 195 -0.51 -18.48 -4.35
CA CYS A 195 -1.67 -18.85 -3.52
C CYS A 195 -2.99 -18.45 -4.20
N ILE A 196 -3.05 -17.28 -4.82
CA ILE A 196 -4.25 -16.83 -5.57
C ILE A 196 -4.51 -17.76 -6.76
N ASP A 197 -3.47 -18.12 -7.53
CA ASP A 197 -3.61 -19.07 -8.64
C ASP A 197 -4.17 -20.42 -8.16
N ILE A 198 -3.64 -20.96 -7.04
CA ILE A 198 -4.15 -22.18 -6.40
C ILE A 198 -5.62 -22.02 -5.99
N PHE A 199 -6.00 -20.91 -5.40
CA PHE A 199 -7.38 -20.67 -4.98
C PHE A 199 -8.34 -20.48 -6.16
N CYS A 200 -7.88 -19.88 -7.24
CA CYS A 200 -8.64 -19.79 -8.49
C CYS A 200 -8.82 -21.18 -9.14
N GLU A 201 -7.76 -22.00 -9.20
CA GLU A 201 -7.82 -23.39 -9.68
C GLU A 201 -8.82 -24.22 -8.88
N LEU A 202 -8.81 -24.09 -7.56
CA LEU A 202 -9.72 -24.83 -6.67
C LEU A 202 -11.15 -24.25 -6.63
N GLY A 203 -11.42 -23.14 -7.34
CA GLY A 203 -12.70 -22.48 -7.36
C GLY A 203 -13.09 -21.83 -6.02
N LEU A 204 -12.11 -21.37 -5.25
CA LEU A 204 -12.30 -20.65 -3.98
C LEU A 204 -12.32 -19.15 -4.18
N MET A 205 -11.62 -18.67 -5.20
CA MET A 205 -11.50 -17.24 -5.52
C MET A 205 -11.64 -17.00 -7.02
N VAL A 206 -11.94 -15.75 -7.36
CA VAL A 206 -11.89 -15.22 -8.72
C VAL A 206 -11.00 -13.99 -8.75
N GLN A 207 -10.18 -13.89 -9.78
CA GLN A 207 -9.35 -12.72 -10.04
C GLN A 207 -9.93 -11.95 -11.22
N ASP A 208 -10.17 -10.65 -11.05
CA ASP A 208 -10.41 -9.73 -12.14
C ASP A 208 -9.06 -9.17 -12.60
N VAL A 209 -8.64 -9.59 -13.80
CA VAL A 209 -7.35 -9.18 -14.39
C VAL A 209 -7.40 -7.70 -14.83
N CYS A 210 -8.56 -7.21 -15.30
CA CYS A 210 -8.71 -5.85 -15.78
C CYS A 210 -8.66 -4.84 -14.63
N GLU A 211 -9.34 -5.16 -13.53
CA GLU A 211 -9.35 -4.31 -12.35
C GLU A 211 -8.19 -4.59 -11.39
N GLY A 212 -7.43 -5.68 -11.60
CA GLY A 212 -6.34 -6.08 -10.72
C GLY A 212 -6.80 -6.45 -9.31
N SER A 213 -8.01 -7.02 -9.19
CA SER A 213 -8.62 -7.37 -7.90
C SER A 213 -8.83 -8.88 -7.74
N VAL A 214 -9.05 -9.32 -6.51
CA VAL A 214 -9.36 -10.70 -6.15
C VAL A 214 -10.48 -10.74 -5.12
N ALA A 215 -11.40 -11.69 -5.24
CA ALA A 215 -12.52 -11.88 -4.33
C ALA A 215 -12.82 -13.35 -4.09
N HIS A 216 -13.46 -13.68 -2.97
CA HIS A 216 -13.96 -15.02 -2.70
C HIS A 216 -15.13 -15.39 -3.61
N LEU A 217 -15.16 -16.64 -4.09
CA LEU A 217 -16.33 -17.22 -4.71
C LEU A 217 -17.32 -17.73 -3.64
N PRO A 218 -18.61 -17.48 -3.80
CA PRO A 218 -19.60 -17.99 -2.87
C PRO A 218 -19.74 -19.53 -2.98
N GLY A 219 -19.94 -20.22 -1.85
CA GLY A 219 -20.44 -21.60 -1.82
C GLY A 219 -19.48 -22.69 -1.40
N LYS A 220 -18.15 -22.59 -1.60
CA LYS A 220 -17.20 -23.61 -1.15
C LYS A 220 -16.52 -23.20 0.17
N LYS A 221 -16.75 -23.98 1.25
CA LYS A 221 -16.14 -23.70 2.58
C LYS A 221 -14.94 -24.59 2.94
N HIS A 222 -14.83 -25.77 2.33
CA HIS A 222 -13.75 -26.70 2.60
C HIS A 222 -13.26 -27.33 1.30
N VAL A 223 -12.01 -27.09 0.95
CA VAL A 223 -11.33 -27.70 -0.20
C VAL A 223 -9.98 -28.21 0.27
N ASP A 224 -9.63 -29.41 -0.17
CA ASP A 224 -8.31 -29.95 0.08
C ASP A 224 -7.29 -29.26 -0.82
N LEU A 225 -6.29 -28.61 -0.24
CA LEU A 225 -5.20 -27.97 -0.97
C LEU A 225 -4.37 -28.97 -1.79
N GLN A 226 -4.34 -30.25 -1.38
CA GLN A 226 -3.66 -31.29 -2.12
C GLN A 226 -4.34 -31.66 -3.47
N ALA A 227 -5.56 -31.21 -3.68
CA ALA A 227 -6.24 -31.34 -4.97
C ALA A 227 -5.73 -30.33 -6.03
N SER A 228 -4.87 -29.36 -5.64
CA SER A 228 -4.28 -28.41 -6.57
C SER A 228 -3.14 -29.03 -7.38
N GLU A 229 -3.26 -29.00 -8.70
CA GLU A 229 -2.18 -29.42 -9.62
C GLU A 229 -0.99 -28.46 -9.53
N ILE A 230 -1.27 -27.14 -9.41
CA ILE A 230 -0.24 -26.10 -9.24
C ILE A 230 0.64 -26.42 -8.03
N LEU A 231 0.04 -26.69 -6.87
CA LEU A 231 0.78 -26.99 -5.65
C LEU A 231 1.61 -28.26 -5.78
N ASN A 232 1.01 -29.31 -6.36
CA ASN A 232 1.69 -30.62 -6.56
C ASN A 232 2.88 -30.47 -7.51
N GLN A 233 2.75 -29.73 -8.61
CA GLN A 233 3.85 -29.47 -9.54
C GLN A 233 5.00 -28.69 -8.88
N LEU A 234 4.71 -27.68 -8.08
CA LEU A 234 5.72 -26.90 -7.35
C LEU A 234 6.48 -27.78 -6.35
N GLN A 235 5.76 -28.61 -5.59
CA GLN A 235 6.38 -29.56 -4.65
C GLN A 235 7.26 -30.61 -5.34
N ALA A 236 6.88 -31.05 -6.53
CA ALA A 236 7.67 -31.98 -7.31
C ALA A 236 8.97 -31.36 -7.86
N LYS A 237 8.93 -30.12 -8.31
CA LYS A 237 10.10 -29.39 -8.84
C LYS A 237 11.05 -28.90 -7.74
N GLY A 238 10.58 -28.80 -6.50
CA GLY A 238 11.39 -28.39 -5.33
C GLY A 238 12.14 -29.57 -4.66
N LYS A 239 11.87 -30.80 -5.07
CA LYS A 239 12.59 -32.02 -4.60
C LYS A 239 13.83 -32.26 -5.44
#